data_3f81153a2d3969be584661bb1d27fc8f
#
_entry.id   3f81153a2d3969be584661bb1d27fc8f
#
_cell.length_a   1.000
_cell.length_b   1.000
_cell.length_c   1.000
_cell.angle_alpha   90.00
_cell.angle_beta   90.00
_cell.angle_gamma   90.00
#
_symmetry.space_group_name_H-M   'P 1'
#
loop_
_entity.id
_entity.type
_entity.pdbx_description
1 polymer ?
#
loop_
_entity_poly.entity_id
_entity_poly.type
_entity_poly.pdbx_seq_one_letter_code
_entity_poly.pdbx_strand_id
1 'polypeptide(L)'
;MDAQDNRRKCERQALDPPGLGYLLTEDSGYKSGTAIIDPPLNLYVDVLNTCRGGAAVKTPRPIEPDTAVSLLTYNEGEKLWYVSQGEVKWTIRVSGPFNNFLVGLEIKTHAEAGEKLSLAAECTEILNPSDFEFINRTQLLASLPREALCSILNCLTYREIKAGERFINQGDPGDMLYIVQEGSCVACVEKDKNTHTVGCLGKGDVVGEMGMLTGEPRSAHVEAETDMKLWGLSRRQFDVIAGENPDLRCFLTELVADRFSGRKLTAERTIGKYTITDIIGRGGYSIVYKGVHSALNMPVAIKMMRHNLAMDPDFLSNFQKEAIIIANLNHENIIKVYDIETLFRTVFIVMELVEGETIKELIQRQKTIPYPLIVSVLIQICRALTFAHQQGIIHRDVKPSNIFIQGGDRVKLLDFGLSCTTGSEDHDFSGTVAFMSPEEIEGESVDQRSDIYALGITAYEMLTGRRPFPEDDILALFDMHLEQDIPDPAELRPGIPERLRQLVFKACARKPEQRFQTVDRVIEDLLPLVEELELIPDIPAGNKRGMTTLHLIYEEEQQPALKQLMEDFSAKAQKIGVELRAAEFPEI
;
A
#
# COMPACT_ATOMS: atom_id res chain seq x y z
N MET A 1 -4.39 -43.12 -38.18
CA MET A 1 -5.27 -43.03 -36.98
C MET A 1 -4.51 -43.74 -35.85
N ASP A 2 -3.65 -43.09 -35.06
CA ASP A 2 -3.11 -43.67 -33.81
C ASP A 2 -2.02 -42.80 -33.15
N ALA A 3 -1.77 -41.58 -33.69
CA ALA A 3 -0.77 -40.70 -33.10
C ALA A 3 -1.38 -39.59 -32.24
N GLN A 4 -2.71 -39.43 -32.22
CA GLN A 4 -3.39 -38.39 -31.45
C GLN A 4 -3.88 -38.85 -30.05
N ASP A 5 -3.96 -40.15 -29.80
CA ASP A 5 -4.58 -40.69 -28.59
C ASP A 5 -3.59 -40.93 -27.43
N ASN A 6 -2.29 -40.88 -27.71
CA ASN A 6 -1.26 -41.06 -26.67
C ASN A 6 -0.89 -39.78 -25.90
N ARG A 7 -1.41 -38.60 -26.32
CA ARG A 7 -1.14 -37.28 -25.68
C ARG A 7 -1.99 -37.01 -24.43
N ARG A 8 -3.01 -37.82 -24.12
CA ARG A 8 -3.97 -37.59 -23.03
C ARG A 8 -3.82 -38.47 -21.79
N LYS A 9 -2.79 -39.28 -21.70
CA LYS A 9 -2.65 -40.26 -20.60
C LYS A 9 -1.72 -39.90 -19.45
N CYS A 10 -1.09 -38.73 -19.44
CA CYS A 10 -0.47 -38.20 -18.22
C CYS A 10 -1.46 -37.29 -17.51
N GLU A 11 -1.94 -37.71 -16.35
CA GLU A 11 -2.56 -36.76 -15.40
C GLU A 11 -1.50 -35.71 -15.06
N ARG A 12 -1.66 -34.51 -15.59
CA ARG A 12 -0.84 -33.36 -15.25
C ARG A 12 -1.21 -32.96 -13.82
N GLN A 13 -0.35 -33.23 -12.86
CA GLN A 13 -0.46 -32.64 -11.55
C GLN A 13 -0.05 -31.17 -11.71
N ALA A 14 -1.05 -30.27 -11.64
CA ALA A 14 -0.75 -28.86 -11.41
C ALA A 14 -0.05 -28.77 -10.03
N LEU A 15 1.12 -28.14 -9.98
CA LEU A 15 1.71 -27.75 -8.70
C LEU A 15 0.79 -26.68 -8.09
N ASP A 16 0.25 -26.96 -6.92
CA ASP A 16 -0.58 -26.00 -6.19
C ASP A 16 0.13 -25.65 -4.87
N PRO A 17 0.69 -24.48 -4.77
CA PRO A 17 0.89 -23.43 -5.77
C PRO A 17 2.05 -23.73 -6.74
N PRO A 18 2.06 -23.15 -7.97
CA PRO A 18 3.15 -23.31 -8.92
C PRO A 18 4.49 -22.95 -8.28
N GLY A 19 5.53 -23.75 -8.52
CA GLY A 19 6.85 -23.62 -7.89
C GLY A 19 7.81 -22.77 -8.70
N LEU A 20 8.80 -22.16 -8.06
CA LEU A 20 9.96 -21.62 -8.74
C LEU A 20 10.86 -22.76 -9.19
N GLY A 21 11.35 -22.67 -10.42
CA GLY A 21 12.32 -23.60 -11.00
C GLY A 21 13.51 -22.85 -11.59
N TYR A 22 14.53 -23.60 -11.93
CA TYR A 22 15.69 -23.07 -12.63
C TYR A 22 15.91 -23.88 -13.91
N LEU A 23 15.95 -23.18 -15.03
CA LEU A 23 16.11 -23.79 -16.34
C LEU A 23 17.51 -23.54 -16.87
N LEU A 24 18.23 -24.63 -17.14
CA LEU A 24 19.56 -24.64 -17.73
C LEU A 24 19.44 -25.05 -19.19
N THR A 25 20.07 -24.30 -20.10
CA THR A 25 20.27 -24.77 -21.48
C THR A 25 21.57 -25.59 -21.55
N GLU A 26 21.48 -26.82 -21.99
CA GLU A 26 22.65 -27.66 -22.24
C GLU A 26 23.34 -27.15 -23.52
N ASP A 27 24.66 -26.87 -23.45
CA ASP A 27 25.47 -26.61 -24.61
C ASP A 27 25.52 -27.91 -25.47
N SER A 28 24.77 -27.92 -26.55
CA SER A 28 24.88 -29.01 -27.53
C SER A 28 26.24 -28.90 -28.21
N GLY A 29 27.17 -29.69 -27.72
CA GLY A 29 28.53 -29.92 -28.15
C GLY A 29 28.98 -29.29 -29.45
N TYR A 30 30.10 -28.64 -29.40
CA TYR A 30 30.98 -28.22 -30.50
C TYR A 30 30.70 -28.94 -31.81
N LYS A 31 30.06 -28.24 -32.74
CA LYS A 31 30.26 -28.47 -34.18
C LYS A 31 30.86 -27.23 -34.80
N SER A 32 32.05 -27.40 -35.26
CA SER A 32 32.90 -26.42 -35.89
C SER A 32 32.18 -25.59 -36.95
N GLY A 33 32.26 -24.26 -36.84
CA GLY A 33 31.96 -23.31 -37.92
C GLY A 33 31.13 -22.11 -37.48
N THR A 34 31.81 -21.06 -37.06
CA THR A 34 31.37 -19.65 -37.08
C THR A 34 29.88 -19.38 -36.78
N ALA A 35 29.50 -19.41 -35.53
CA ALA A 35 28.42 -18.60 -34.96
C ALA A 35 28.81 -18.24 -33.53
N ILE A 36 28.78 -16.95 -33.21
CA ILE A 36 28.89 -16.44 -31.85
C ILE A 36 27.61 -16.91 -31.17
N ILE A 37 27.71 -17.96 -30.35
CA ILE A 37 26.59 -18.48 -29.53
C ILE A 37 26.53 -17.55 -28.32
N ASP A 38 25.36 -16.96 -28.10
CA ASP A 38 25.00 -16.26 -26.87
C ASP A 38 25.30 -17.16 -25.65
N PRO A 39 25.71 -16.57 -24.51
CA PRO A 39 26.03 -17.36 -23.31
C PRO A 39 24.86 -18.26 -22.91
N PRO A 40 25.11 -19.44 -22.32
CA PRO A 40 24.07 -20.38 -21.94
C PRO A 40 22.97 -19.68 -21.14
N LEU A 41 21.74 -19.85 -21.57
CA LEU A 41 20.57 -19.24 -20.94
C LEU A 41 20.25 -19.98 -19.64
N ASN A 42 20.76 -19.47 -18.52
CA ASN A 42 20.40 -19.91 -17.19
C ASN A 42 19.27 -19.02 -16.68
N LEU A 43 18.05 -19.55 -16.53
CA LEU A 43 16.88 -18.74 -16.23
C LEU A 43 16.10 -19.29 -15.02
N TYR A 44 15.78 -18.41 -14.09
CA TYR A 44 14.69 -18.67 -13.14
C TYR A 44 13.37 -18.63 -13.87
N VAL A 45 12.53 -19.63 -13.61
CA VAL A 45 11.27 -19.82 -14.31
C VAL A 45 10.15 -20.16 -13.35
N ASP A 46 8.94 -19.72 -13.66
CA ASP A 46 7.75 -20.13 -12.94
C ASP A 46 7.24 -21.44 -13.53
N VAL A 47 7.25 -22.51 -12.73
CA VAL A 47 6.83 -23.85 -13.15
C VAL A 47 5.34 -23.98 -12.93
N LEU A 48 4.58 -24.00 -14.01
CA LEU A 48 3.11 -24.04 -13.97
C LEU A 48 2.56 -25.44 -13.73
N ASN A 49 3.16 -26.44 -14.36
CA ASN A 49 2.81 -27.85 -14.15
C ASN A 49 3.95 -28.78 -14.59
N THR A 50 3.98 -29.97 -14.00
CA THR A 50 4.91 -31.04 -14.38
C THR A 50 4.21 -32.38 -14.45
N CYS A 51 4.67 -33.26 -15.33
CA CYS A 51 4.34 -34.69 -15.35
C CYS A 51 5.55 -35.50 -15.84
N ARG A 52 5.48 -36.84 -15.78
CA ARG A 52 6.60 -37.73 -16.21
C ARG A 52 7.10 -37.47 -17.63
N GLY A 53 6.28 -36.94 -18.51
CA GLY A 53 6.63 -36.72 -19.93
C GLY A 53 6.69 -35.23 -20.34
N GLY A 54 6.50 -34.27 -19.43
CA GLY A 54 6.57 -32.91 -19.82
C GLY A 54 6.38 -31.92 -18.68
N ALA A 55 6.77 -30.67 -18.93
CA ALA A 55 6.54 -29.55 -18.04
C ALA A 55 6.07 -28.32 -18.84
N ALA A 56 5.35 -27.43 -18.21
CA ALA A 56 5.09 -26.10 -18.72
C ALA A 56 5.67 -25.07 -17.76
N VAL A 57 6.47 -24.16 -18.29
CA VAL A 57 7.15 -23.12 -17.52
C VAL A 57 6.89 -21.77 -18.15
N LYS A 58 6.83 -20.72 -17.33
CA LYS A 58 6.84 -19.33 -17.78
C LYS A 58 8.26 -18.79 -17.72
N THR A 59 8.72 -18.16 -18.78
CA THR A 59 10.06 -17.58 -18.91
C THR A 59 9.99 -16.11 -19.30
N PRO A 60 10.92 -15.28 -18.84
CA PRO A 60 10.98 -13.87 -19.25
C PRO A 60 11.53 -13.66 -20.68
N ARG A 61 12.06 -14.72 -21.29
CA ARG A 61 12.64 -14.71 -22.67
C ARG A 61 12.13 -15.90 -23.47
N PRO A 62 12.01 -15.77 -24.79
CA PRO A 62 11.71 -16.92 -25.64
C PRO A 62 12.88 -17.91 -25.62
N ILE A 63 12.56 -19.19 -25.68
CA ILE A 63 13.54 -20.27 -25.84
C ILE A 63 13.18 -21.00 -27.12
N GLU A 64 14.14 -21.16 -28.01
CA GLU A 64 13.91 -21.80 -29.32
C GLU A 64 13.47 -23.27 -29.14
N PRO A 65 12.54 -23.76 -29.97
CA PRO A 65 12.20 -25.17 -30.00
C PRO A 65 13.43 -26.06 -30.24
N ASP A 66 13.37 -27.30 -29.77
CA ASP A 66 14.42 -28.29 -29.82
C ASP A 66 15.72 -27.93 -29.04
N THR A 67 15.68 -26.86 -28.23
CA THR A 67 16.75 -26.56 -27.27
C THR A 67 16.73 -27.60 -26.16
N ALA A 68 17.90 -28.22 -25.90
CA ALA A 68 18.07 -29.12 -24.76
C ALA A 68 18.14 -28.33 -23.47
N VAL A 69 17.38 -28.75 -22.46
CA VAL A 69 17.25 -28.02 -21.20
C VAL A 69 17.23 -28.98 -20.01
N SER A 70 17.76 -28.53 -18.88
CA SER A 70 17.58 -29.15 -17.58
C SER A 70 16.73 -28.28 -16.67
N LEU A 71 15.58 -28.77 -16.23
CA LEU A 71 14.68 -28.07 -15.30
C LEU A 71 14.96 -28.59 -13.88
N LEU A 72 15.40 -27.68 -13.01
CA LEU A 72 15.57 -27.95 -11.58
C LEU A 72 14.33 -27.43 -10.84
N THR A 73 13.72 -28.27 -10.02
CA THR A 73 12.57 -27.91 -9.18
C THR A 73 12.84 -28.30 -7.73
N TYR A 74 12.44 -27.47 -6.80
CA TYR A 74 12.58 -27.73 -5.37
C TYR A 74 11.24 -28.16 -4.77
N ASN A 75 11.23 -29.29 -4.07
CA ASN A 75 10.07 -29.74 -3.30
C ASN A 75 10.24 -29.34 -1.84
N GLU A 76 9.46 -28.34 -1.40
CA GLU A 76 9.53 -27.81 -0.03
C GLU A 76 9.13 -28.85 1.03
N GLY A 77 8.20 -29.75 0.72
CA GLY A 77 7.73 -30.78 1.64
C GLY A 77 8.79 -31.84 1.93
N GLU A 78 9.54 -32.23 0.94
CA GLU A 78 10.61 -33.26 1.01
C GLU A 78 12.00 -32.64 1.24
N LYS A 79 12.13 -31.30 1.04
CA LYS A 79 13.40 -30.56 1.06
C LYS A 79 14.44 -31.09 0.07
N LEU A 80 13.99 -31.59 -1.06
CA LEU A 80 14.81 -32.19 -2.12
C LEU A 80 14.68 -31.43 -3.43
N TRP A 81 15.78 -31.44 -4.18
CA TRP A 81 15.81 -30.94 -5.54
C TRP A 81 15.61 -32.08 -6.53
N TYR A 82 14.87 -31.81 -7.58
CA TYR A 82 14.66 -32.70 -8.70
C TYR A 82 15.24 -32.08 -9.96
N VAL A 83 15.91 -32.85 -10.77
CA VAL A 83 16.44 -32.49 -12.08
C VAL A 83 15.70 -33.24 -13.15
N SER A 84 15.08 -32.51 -14.06
CA SER A 84 14.39 -33.08 -15.22
C SER A 84 15.08 -32.59 -16.49
N GLN A 85 15.68 -33.50 -17.26
CA GLN A 85 16.31 -33.19 -18.53
C GLN A 85 15.31 -33.39 -19.67
N GLY A 86 15.29 -32.48 -20.62
CA GLY A 86 14.33 -32.48 -21.71
C GLY A 86 14.67 -31.55 -22.86
N GLU A 87 13.74 -31.37 -23.73
CA GLU A 87 13.83 -30.45 -24.88
C GLU A 87 12.63 -29.52 -24.91
N VAL A 88 12.84 -28.27 -25.35
CA VAL A 88 11.77 -27.34 -25.63
C VAL A 88 11.00 -27.81 -26.86
N LYS A 89 9.69 -27.95 -26.76
CA LYS A 89 8.83 -28.35 -27.88
C LYS A 89 8.09 -27.18 -28.51
N TRP A 90 7.75 -26.21 -27.72
CA TRP A 90 7.07 -25.01 -28.21
C TRP A 90 7.29 -23.84 -27.27
N THR A 91 7.28 -22.65 -27.82
CA THR A 91 7.31 -21.38 -27.09
C THR A 91 6.20 -20.48 -27.62
N ILE A 92 5.38 -19.94 -26.74
CA ILE A 92 4.26 -19.06 -27.09
C ILE A 92 4.38 -17.78 -26.26
N ARG A 93 4.31 -16.63 -26.90
CA ARG A 93 4.23 -15.33 -26.21
C ARG A 93 2.87 -15.21 -25.52
N VAL A 94 2.85 -14.91 -24.25
CA VAL A 94 1.63 -14.73 -23.45
C VAL A 94 1.27 -13.25 -23.46
N SER A 95 0.00 -12.93 -23.77
CA SER A 95 -0.53 -11.58 -23.63
C SER A 95 -0.73 -11.27 -22.14
N GLY A 96 -0.11 -10.21 -21.64
CA GLY A 96 -0.21 -9.81 -20.24
C GLY A 96 0.71 -8.62 -19.96
N PRO A 97 0.69 -8.11 -18.74
CA PRO A 97 1.53 -6.97 -18.33
C PRO A 97 3.04 -7.29 -18.38
N PHE A 98 3.39 -8.58 -18.45
CA PHE A 98 4.77 -9.05 -18.54
C PHE A 98 5.07 -9.58 -19.93
N ASN A 99 6.27 -9.28 -20.46
CA ASN A 99 6.78 -9.89 -21.69
C ASN A 99 7.18 -11.36 -21.41
N ASN A 100 6.20 -12.20 -21.10
CA ASN A 100 6.43 -13.59 -20.74
C ASN A 100 6.15 -14.53 -21.90
N PHE A 101 6.84 -15.66 -21.83
CA PHE A 101 6.70 -16.76 -22.79
C PHE A 101 6.30 -18.00 -22.02
N LEU A 102 5.29 -18.69 -22.51
CA LEU A 102 4.94 -20.03 -22.06
C LEU A 102 5.76 -21.03 -22.87
N VAL A 103 6.56 -21.83 -22.20
CA VAL A 103 7.47 -22.80 -22.80
C VAL A 103 7.03 -24.21 -22.39
N GLY A 104 6.78 -25.06 -23.37
CA GLY A 104 6.47 -26.46 -23.16
C GLY A 104 7.72 -27.32 -23.32
N LEU A 105 8.02 -28.12 -22.30
CA LEU A 105 9.14 -29.03 -22.25
C LEU A 105 8.66 -30.46 -22.41
N GLU A 106 9.37 -31.26 -23.24
CA GLU A 106 9.26 -32.72 -23.23
C GLU A 106 10.38 -33.26 -22.33
N ILE A 107 10.01 -33.86 -21.21
CA ILE A 107 10.98 -34.40 -20.25
C ILE A 107 11.37 -35.83 -20.66
N LYS A 108 12.67 -36.06 -20.82
CA LYS A 108 13.27 -37.36 -21.19
C LYS A 108 13.72 -38.14 -19.98
N THR A 109 14.24 -37.45 -18.95
CA THR A 109 14.73 -38.05 -17.72
C THR A 109 14.30 -37.24 -16.50
N HIS A 110 14.08 -37.94 -15.39
CA HIS A 110 13.76 -37.32 -14.11
C HIS A 110 14.53 -38.03 -13.00
N ALA A 111 15.29 -37.32 -12.21
CA ALA A 111 16.12 -37.86 -11.14
C ALA A 111 16.07 -36.98 -9.89
N GLU A 112 16.19 -37.61 -8.72
CA GLU A 112 16.46 -36.85 -7.48
C GLU A 112 17.89 -36.32 -7.53
N ALA A 113 18.06 -35.04 -7.22
CA ALA A 113 19.36 -34.39 -7.14
C ALA A 113 20.03 -34.66 -5.78
N GLY A 114 20.03 -35.91 -5.31
CA GLY A 114 20.83 -36.32 -4.16
C GLY A 114 22.30 -36.41 -4.55
N GLU A 115 23.19 -35.68 -3.89
CA GLU A 115 24.68 -35.69 -3.94
C GLU A 115 25.38 -35.52 -5.31
N LYS A 116 24.69 -35.60 -6.45
CA LYS A 116 25.31 -35.50 -7.78
C LYS A 116 25.00 -34.19 -8.51
N LEU A 117 24.88 -33.08 -7.81
CA LEU A 117 24.97 -31.73 -8.41
C LEU A 117 26.41 -31.41 -8.89
N SER A 118 27.32 -32.38 -8.84
CA SER A 118 28.68 -32.24 -9.37
C SER A 118 28.74 -32.03 -10.90
N LEU A 119 27.71 -32.35 -11.65
CA LEU A 119 27.64 -32.08 -13.09
C LEU A 119 27.28 -30.63 -13.40
N ALA A 120 26.68 -29.91 -12.45
CA ALA A 120 26.40 -28.46 -12.56
C ALA A 120 27.56 -27.61 -12.02
N ALA A 121 28.54 -28.18 -11.35
CA ALA A 121 29.68 -27.47 -10.77
C ALA A 121 30.72 -26.98 -11.81
N GLU A 122 30.60 -27.38 -13.06
CA GLU A 122 31.44 -26.85 -14.15
C GLU A 122 30.87 -25.57 -14.81
N CYS A 123 29.62 -25.22 -14.54
CA CYS A 123 29.04 -23.93 -14.88
C CYS A 123 29.24 -22.97 -13.68
N THR A 124 30.20 -22.09 -13.74
CA THR A 124 30.77 -21.28 -12.66
C THR A 124 29.85 -20.23 -12.03
N GLU A 125 28.56 -20.23 -12.28
CA GLU A 125 27.60 -19.24 -11.74
C GLU A 125 26.27 -19.84 -11.27
N ILE A 126 26.19 -21.14 -11.01
CA ILE A 126 24.93 -21.76 -10.60
C ILE A 126 24.73 -21.63 -9.10
N LEU A 127 23.60 -21.05 -8.72
CA LEU A 127 23.07 -21.07 -7.36
C LEU A 127 23.05 -22.50 -6.82
N ASN A 128 23.78 -22.73 -5.74
CA ASN A 128 23.59 -23.96 -5.02
C ASN A 128 22.20 -23.94 -4.34
N PRO A 129 21.64 -25.10 -3.96
CA PRO A 129 20.30 -25.17 -3.33
C PRO A 129 20.11 -24.25 -2.13
N SER A 130 21.18 -24.03 -1.33
CA SER A 130 21.14 -23.12 -0.17
C SER A 130 20.99 -21.66 -0.55
N ASP A 131 21.52 -21.25 -1.70
CA ASP A 131 21.46 -19.89 -2.19
C ASP A 131 20.05 -19.57 -2.68
N PHE A 132 19.43 -20.50 -3.39
CA PHE A 132 18.04 -20.36 -3.82
C PHE A 132 17.08 -20.30 -2.62
N GLU A 133 17.24 -21.17 -1.63
CA GLU A 133 16.45 -21.17 -0.40
C GLU A 133 16.61 -19.85 0.37
N PHE A 134 17.82 -19.33 0.45
CA PHE A 134 18.09 -18.03 1.07
C PHE A 134 17.37 -16.91 0.33
N ILE A 135 17.52 -16.81 -0.99
CA ILE A 135 16.93 -15.76 -1.81
C ILE A 135 15.40 -15.80 -1.72
N ASN A 136 14.81 -16.99 -1.85
CA ASN A 136 13.35 -17.17 -1.79
C ASN A 136 12.76 -16.84 -0.42
N ARG A 137 13.54 -16.95 0.67
CA ARG A 137 13.12 -16.61 2.04
C ARG A 137 13.49 -15.20 2.46
N THR A 138 14.23 -14.45 1.65
CA THR A 138 14.56 -13.06 1.97
C THR A 138 13.29 -12.23 1.96
N GLN A 139 12.98 -11.60 3.08
CA GLN A 139 11.75 -10.82 3.28
C GLN A 139 11.51 -9.77 2.16
N LEU A 140 12.60 -9.19 1.65
CA LEU A 140 12.58 -8.21 0.57
C LEU A 140 12.03 -8.78 -0.74
N LEU A 141 12.34 -10.03 -1.07
CA LEU A 141 11.95 -10.70 -2.32
C LEU A 141 10.68 -11.54 -2.18
N ALA A 142 10.35 -11.98 -0.97
CA ALA A 142 9.18 -12.81 -0.69
C ALA A 142 7.84 -12.11 -0.93
N SER A 143 7.83 -10.78 -0.93
CA SER A 143 6.63 -9.95 -1.20
C SER A 143 6.33 -9.76 -2.69
N LEU A 144 7.26 -10.16 -3.57
CA LEU A 144 7.13 -9.95 -5.01
C LEU A 144 6.25 -11.03 -5.66
N PRO A 145 5.47 -10.67 -6.71
CA PRO A 145 4.88 -11.64 -7.60
C PRO A 145 5.96 -12.53 -8.20
N ARG A 146 5.68 -13.83 -8.39
CA ARG A 146 6.68 -14.80 -8.86
C ARG A 146 7.35 -14.42 -10.18
N GLU A 147 6.59 -13.86 -11.10
CA GLU A 147 7.10 -13.39 -12.40
C GLU A 147 8.12 -12.25 -12.24
N ALA A 148 7.81 -11.31 -11.35
CA ALA A 148 8.71 -10.23 -10.98
C ALA A 148 9.99 -10.76 -10.28
N LEU A 149 9.80 -11.72 -9.38
CA LEU A 149 10.92 -12.40 -8.70
C LEU A 149 11.84 -13.11 -9.71
N CYS A 150 11.30 -13.88 -10.66
CA CYS A 150 12.09 -14.51 -11.72
C CYS A 150 12.92 -13.50 -12.50
N SER A 151 12.33 -12.35 -12.84
CA SER A 151 13.01 -11.28 -13.60
C SER A 151 14.17 -10.69 -12.81
N ILE A 152 14.00 -10.44 -11.51
CA ILE A 152 15.09 -9.97 -10.63
C ILE A 152 16.17 -11.02 -10.47
N LEU A 153 15.80 -12.28 -10.17
CA LEU A 153 16.76 -13.38 -9.97
C LEU A 153 17.67 -13.58 -11.20
N ASN A 154 17.13 -13.40 -12.39
CA ASN A 154 17.88 -13.47 -13.64
C ASN A 154 18.86 -12.29 -13.86
N CYS A 155 18.78 -11.25 -13.03
CA CYS A 155 19.67 -10.09 -13.09
C CYS A 155 20.66 -10.03 -11.92
N LEU A 156 20.48 -10.89 -10.91
CA LEU A 156 21.40 -10.95 -9.79
C LEU A 156 22.77 -11.48 -10.21
N THR A 157 23.81 -10.81 -9.73
CA THR A 157 25.20 -11.25 -9.90
C THR A 157 25.78 -11.68 -8.56
N TYR A 158 26.41 -12.84 -8.54
CA TYR A 158 27.09 -13.35 -7.34
C TYR A 158 28.46 -12.70 -7.16
N ARG A 159 28.82 -12.38 -5.92
CA ARG A 159 30.13 -11.82 -5.57
C ARG A 159 30.59 -12.31 -4.20
N GLU A 160 31.83 -12.78 -4.13
CA GLU A 160 32.53 -13.06 -2.88
C GLU A 160 33.44 -11.90 -2.51
N ILE A 161 33.44 -11.52 -1.24
CA ILE A 161 34.26 -10.44 -0.67
C ILE A 161 35.05 -11.04 0.50
N LYS A 162 36.34 -10.74 0.56
CA LYS A 162 37.21 -11.19 1.66
C LYS A 162 37.16 -10.24 2.85
N ALA A 163 37.34 -10.78 4.04
CA ALA A 163 37.45 -9.98 5.26
C ALA A 163 38.51 -8.88 5.11
N GLY A 164 38.19 -7.65 5.49
CA GLY A 164 39.01 -6.45 5.34
C GLY A 164 38.95 -5.82 3.92
N GLU A 165 38.20 -6.39 2.96
CA GLU A 165 38.02 -5.79 1.64
C GLU A 165 36.96 -4.67 1.71
N ARG A 166 37.31 -3.49 1.20
CA ARG A 166 36.37 -2.39 1.00
C ARG A 166 35.75 -2.52 -0.39
N PHE A 167 34.49 -2.83 -0.47
CA PHE A 167 33.78 -3.10 -1.74
C PHE A 167 32.85 -1.97 -2.19
N ILE A 168 32.58 -0.98 -1.33
CA ILE A 168 31.89 0.28 -1.64
C ILE A 168 32.73 1.42 -1.09
N ASN A 169 32.99 2.45 -1.92
CA ASN A 169 33.69 3.66 -1.49
C ASN A 169 32.73 4.85 -1.48
N GLN A 170 32.82 5.69 -0.44
CA GLN A 170 32.09 6.94 -0.37
C GLN A 170 32.45 7.84 -1.57
N GLY A 171 31.41 8.39 -2.22
CA GLY A 171 31.56 9.22 -3.43
C GLY A 171 31.55 8.46 -4.75
N ASP A 172 31.68 7.12 -4.77
CA ASP A 172 31.55 6.32 -6.00
C ASP A 172 30.11 6.38 -6.54
N PRO A 173 29.90 6.11 -7.85
CA PRO A 173 28.55 5.99 -8.40
C PRO A 173 27.70 4.96 -7.65
N GLY A 174 26.46 5.35 -7.32
CA GLY A 174 25.52 4.51 -6.58
C GLY A 174 24.67 3.61 -7.49
N ASP A 175 25.29 2.78 -8.34
CA ASP A 175 24.63 2.02 -9.41
C ASP A 175 24.34 0.55 -9.10
N MET A 176 24.80 0.04 -7.95
CA MET A 176 24.60 -1.36 -7.50
C MET A 176 24.04 -1.39 -6.08
N LEU A 177 23.10 -2.27 -5.80
CA LEU A 177 22.79 -2.72 -4.45
C LEU A 177 23.25 -4.16 -4.25
N TYR A 178 23.49 -4.54 -3.01
CA TYR A 178 23.90 -5.88 -2.64
C TYR A 178 23.00 -6.43 -1.53
N ILE A 179 22.61 -7.70 -1.63
CA ILE A 179 21.93 -8.46 -0.59
C ILE A 179 22.97 -9.36 0.07
N VAL A 180 23.11 -9.25 1.38
CA VAL A 180 24.10 -10.04 2.14
C VAL A 180 23.54 -11.43 2.39
N GLN A 181 24.16 -12.44 1.79
CA GLN A 181 23.80 -13.86 2.03
C GLN A 181 24.54 -14.44 3.23
N GLU A 182 25.83 -14.19 3.33
CA GLU A 182 26.69 -14.65 4.42
C GLU A 182 27.68 -13.55 4.79
N GLY A 183 28.11 -13.57 6.04
CA GLY A 183 29.10 -12.64 6.59
C GLY A 183 28.50 -11.34 7.14
N SER A 184 29.38 -10.40 7.51
CA SER A 184 29.05 -9.08 8.02
C SER A 184 29.98 -8.02 7.47
N CYS A 185 29.48 -6.78 7.38
CA CYS A 185 30.24 -5.61 6.95
C CYS A 185 29.90 -4.38 7.80
N VAL A 186 30.80 -3.43 7.81
CA VAL A 186 30.65 -2.14 8.50
C VAL A 186 30.56 -1.02 7.47
N ALA A 187 29.53 -0.18 7.63
CA ALA A 187 29.42 1.07 6.91
C ALA A 187 30.07 2.20 7.71
N CYS A 188 30.96 2.96 7.07
CA CYS A 188 31.73 4.05 7.69
C CYS A 188 31.66 5.31 6.83
N VAL A 189 31.54 6.48 7.46
CA VAL A 189 31.59 7.79 6.80
C VAL A 189 32.86 8.50 7.22
N GLU A 190 33.64 8.95 6.24
CA GLU A 190 34.79 9.82 6.48
C GLU A 190 34.32 11.29 6.50
N LYS A 191 34.48 11.94 7.66
CA LYS A 191 34.21 13.37 7.85
C LYS A 191 35.32 14.00 8.69
N ASP A 192 35.86 15.13 8.20
CA ASP A 192 36.89 15.91 8.93
C ASP A 192 38.13 15.07 9.34
N LYS A 193 38.57 14.13 8.48
CA LYS A 193 39.66 13.17 8.72
C LYS A 193 39.39 12.11 9.80
N ASN A 194 38.18 12.02 10.31
CA ASN A 194 37.77 10.98 11.23
C ASN A 194 36.81 10.00 10.53
N THR A 195 37.00 8.71 10.81
CA THR A 195 36.08 7.66 10.33
C THR A 195 35.06 7.38 11.41
N HIS A 196 33.79 7.55 11.06
CA HIS A 196 32.67 7.27 11.95
C HIS A 196 31.94 6.03 11.44
N THR A 197 31.86 5.01 12.27
CA THR A 197 31.02 3.84 11.98
C THR A 197 29.56 4.24 11.99
N VAL A 198 28.88 4.00 10.88
CA VAL A 198 27.47 4.34 10.68
C VAL A 198 26.58 3.13 10.93
N GLY A 199 27.08 1.90 10.72
CA GLY A 199 26.33 0.68 10.97
C GLY A 199 27.08 -0.60 10.67
N CYS A 200 26.56 -1.68 11.25
CA CYS A 200 26.95 -3.05 10.94
C CYS A 200 25.79 -3.73 10.22
N LEU A 201 26.09 -4.42 9.14
CA LEU A 201 25.13 -5.09 8.27
C LEU A 201 25.54 -6.57 8.14
N GLY A 202 24.55 -7.46 8.15
CA GLY A 202 24.78 -8.89 8.12
C GLY A 202 23.77 -9.64 7.26
N LYS A 203 23.70 -10.94 7.43
CA LYS A 203 22.84 -11.83 6.65
C LYS A 203 21.39 -11.33 6.56
N GLY A 204 20.89 -11.17 5.34
CA GLY A 204 19.54 -10.69 5.00
C GLY A 204 19.46 -9.18 4.83
N ASP A 205 20.50 -8.41 5.19
CA ASP A 205 20.52 -6.97 5.01
C ASP A 205 20.86 -6.57 3.57
N VAL A 206 20.40 -5.37 3.20
CA VAL A 206 20.69 -4.74 1.89
C VAL A 206 21.71 -3.62 2.08
N VAL A 207 22.67 -3.57 1.17
CA VAL A 207 23.79 -2.61 1.21
C VAL A 207 23.83 -1.82 -0.10
N GLY A 208 23.92 -0.50 0.00
CA GLY A 208 24.06 0.38 -1.16
C GLY A 208 22.73 0.68 -1.89
N GLU A 209 21.60 0.45 -1.23
CA GLU A 209 20.26 0.72 -1.73
C GLU A 209 20.01 2.19 -2.07
N MET A 210 20.72 3.11 -1.39
CA MET A 210 20.58 4.56 -1.61
C MET A 210 20.87 4.94 -3.07
N GLY A 211 21.92 4.39 -3.65
CA GLY A 211 22.25 4.63 -5.05
C GLY A 211 21.13 4.21 -5.99
N MET A 212 20.42 3.11 -5.71
CA MET A 212 19.27 2.67 -6.49
C MET A 212 18.06 3.61 -6.31
N LEU A 213 17.80 4.07 -5.08
CA LEU A 213 16.65 4.89 -4.76
C LEU A 213 16.81 6.34 -5.21
N THR A 214 17.99 6.96 -5.00
CA THR A 214 18.20 8.39 -5.26
C THR A 214 18.99 8.67 -6.55
N GLY A 215 19.86 7.74 -6.95
CA GLY A 215 20.83 7.96 -8.03
C GLY A 215 22.02 8.80 -7.61
N GLU A 216 22.14 9.12 -6.35
CA GLU A 216 23.26 9.88 -5.80
C GLU A 216 24.51 9.00 -5.61
N PRO A 217 25.70 9.60 -5.52
CA PRO A 217 26.92 8.90 -5.14
C PRO A 217 26.79 8.21 -3.77
N ARG A 218 27.62 7.20 -3.55
CA ARG A 218 27.69 6.46 -2.28
C ARG A 218 27.88 7.40 -1.08
N SER A 219 27.02 7.28 -0.08
CA SER A 219 27.07 8.10 1.13
C SER A 219 28.12 7.63 2.16
N ALA A 220 28.58 6.38 2.05
CA ALA A 220 29.51 5.74 2.99
C ALA A 220 30.45 4.76 2.30
N HIS A 221 31.58 4.49 2.93
CA HIS A 221 32.40 3.31 2.66
C HIS A 221 31.77 2.08 3.28
N VAL A 222 31.91 0.91 2.63
CA VAL A 222 31.51 -0.37 3.22
C VAL A 222 32.67 -1.34 3.12
N GLU A 223 33.04 -1.90 4.25
CA GLU A 223 34.17 -2.84 4.42
C GLU A 223 33.69 -4.13 5.06
N ALA A 224 34.12 -5.27 4.53
CA ALA A 224 33.77 -6.58 5.04
C ALA A 224 34.51 -6.85 6.37
N GLU A 225 33.77 -7.20 7.43
CA GLU A 225 34.36 -7.66 8.70
C GLU A 225 34.73 -9.14 8.65
N THR A 226 33.96 -9.92 7.90
CA THR A 226 34.16 -11.35 7.69
C THR A 226 34.18 -11.63 6.20
N ASP A 227 34.56 -12.85 5.79
CA ASP A 227 34.32 -13.29 4.41
C ASP A 227 32.81 -13.25 4.13
N MET A 228 32.43 -12.70 2.99
CA MET A 228 31.04 -12.42 2.62
C MET A 228 30.66 -13.07 1.30
N LYS A 229 29.37 -13.44 1.22
CA LYS A 229 28.70 -13.77 -0.04
C LYS A 229 27.57 -12.76 -0.29
N LEU A 230 27.55 -12.16 -1.47
CA LEU A 230 26.66 -11.08 -1.85
C LEU A 230 25.95 -11.38 -3.17
N TRP A 231 24.70 -10.92 -3.26
CA TRP A 231 23.96 -10.85 -4.53
C TRP A 231 23.82 -9.41 -4.95
N GLY A 232 24.39 -9.05 -6.08
CA GLY A 232 24.36 -7.70 -6.64
C GLY A 232 23.24 -7.51 -7.66
N LEU A 233 22.52 -6.37 -7.59
CA LEU A 233 21.54 -5.93 -8.58
C LEU A 233 21.92 -4.54 -9.05
N SER A 234 22.14 -4.37 -10.37
CA SER A 234 22.46 -3.07 -10.92
C SER A 234 21.20 -2.23 -11.17
N ARG A 235 21.31 -0.92 -10.93
CA ARG A 235 20.24 0.05 -11.19
C ARG A 235 19.77 0.01 -12.65
N ARG A 236 20.73 -0.07 -13.59
CA ARG A 236 20.41 -0.10 -15.02
C ARG A 236 19.59 -1.32 -15.41
N GLN A 237 19.95 -2.50 -14.91
CA GLN A 237 19.19 -3.72 -15.16
C GLN A 237 17.81 -3.63 -14.53
N PHE A 238 17.73 -3.16 -13.28
CA PHE A 238 16.45 -2.95 -12.61
C PHE A 238 15.54 -1.98 -13.38
N ASP A 239 16.06 -0.81 -13.79
CA ASP A 239 15.26 0.20 -14.51
C ASP A 239 14.73 -0.32 -15.86
N VAL A 240 15.51 -1.13 -16.58
CA VAL A 240 15.06 -1.79 -17.82
C VAL A 240 13.91 -2.73 -17.56
N ILE A 241 14.06 -3.62 -16.58
CA ILE A 241 13.03 -4.63 -16.25
C ILE A 241 11.78 -3.95 -15.69
N ALA A 242 11.93 -2.96 -14.80
CA ALA A 242 10.83 -2.23 -14.20
C ALA A 242 10.10 -1.33 -15.22
N GLY A 243 10.74 -0.94 -16.30
CA GLY A 243 10.11 -0.25 -17.43
C GLY A 243 9.15 -1.16 -18.20
N GLU A 244 9.53 -2.43 -18.36
CA GLU A 244 8.71 -3.46 -19.02
C GLU A 244 7.66 -4.08 -18.07
N ASN A 245 7.90 -4.04 -16.76
CA ASN A 245 7.10 -4.72 -15.74
C ASN A 245 6.82 -3.76 -14.55
N PRO A 246 5.73 -3.00 -14.59
CA PRO A 246 5.39 -2.03 -13.53
C PRO A 246 5.34 -2.63 -12.12
N ASP A 247 4.93 -3.89 -11.97
CA ASP A 247 4.85 -4.57 -10.66
C ASP A 247 6.22 -4.73 -9.98
N LEU A 248 7.31 -4.75 -10.76
CA LEU A 248 8.66 -4.73 -10.19
C LEU A 248 8.96 -3.46 -9.38
N ARG A 249 8.22 -2.40 -9.61
CA ARG A 249 8.34 -1.16 -8.84
C ARG A 249 7.94 -1.36 -7.38
N CYS A 250 7.12 -2.38 -7.08
CA CYS A 250 6.81 -2.77 -5.71
C CYS A 250 8.07 -3.15 -4.92
N PHE A 251 9.11 -3.69 -5.58
CA PHE A 251 10.41 -3.95 -4.97
C PHE A 251 11.03 -2.69 -4.34
N LEU A 252 10.94 -1.55 -5.01
CA LEU A 252 11.42 -0.27 -4.46
C LEU A 252 10.64 0.13 -3.20
N THR A 253 9.33 -0.17 -3.18
CA THR A 253 8.49 0.09 -2.01
C THR A 253 8.97 -0.72 -0.80
N GLU A 254 9.24 -2.01 -0.99
CA GLU A 254 9.73 -2.87 0.09
C GLU A 254 11.16 -2.51 0.51
N LEU A 255 12.00 -2.08 -0.44
CA LEU A 255 13.35 -1.60 -0.16
C LEU A 255 13.34 -0.35 0.75
N VAL A 256 12.43 0.61 0.48
CA VAL A 256 12.24 1.79 1.33
C VAL A 256 11.61 1.39 2.68
N ALA A 257 10.65 0.47 2.68
CA ALA A 257 10.03 -0.02 3.91
C ALA A 257 11.04 -0.74 4.82
N ASP A 258 11.95 -1.56 4.24
CA ASP A 258 13.02 -2.24 4.99
C ASP A 258 13.99 -1.23 5.60
N ARG A 259 14.35 -0.17 4.86
CA ARG A 259 15.19 0.92 5.36
C ARG A 259 14.62 1.54 6.64
N PHE A 260 13.30 1.72 6.70
CA PHE A 260 12.61 2.31 7.85
C PHE A 260 12.21 1.31 8.93
N SER A 261 12.40 0.00 8.68
CA SER A 261 12.19 -1.02 9.71
C SER A 261 13.26 -0.90 10.81
N GLY A 262 12.86 -0.86 12.07
CA GLY A 262 13.62 -0.56 13.29
C GLY A 262 15.04 -1.12 13.51
N ARG A 263 15.68 -1.73 12.53
CA ARG A 263 16.98 -2.39 12.65
C ARG A 263 18.19 -1.52 12.26
N LYS A 264 17.96 -0.37 11.60
CA LYS A 264 19.03 0.49 11.06
C LYS A 264 19.18 1.79 11.84
N LEU A 265 20.31 2.47 11.65
CA LEU A 265 20.68 3.70 12.37
C LEU A 265 19.68 4.83 12.14
N THR A 266 19.51 5.68 13.16
CA THR A 266 18.56 6.81 13.16
C THR A 266 18.78 7.78 12.00
N ALA A 267 20.04 8.00 11.57
CA ALA A 267 20.40 8.88 10.46
C ALA A 267 19.90 8.37 9.10
N GLU A 268 19.63 7.08 8.97
CA GLU A 268 19.13 6.48 7.73
C GLU A 268 17.60 6.47 7.63
N ARG A 269 16.89 6.85 8.71
CA ARG A 269 15.42 6.87 8.77
C ARG A 269 14.84 8.25 8.58
N THR A 270 15.53 9.13 7.88
CA THR A 270 15.07 10.50 7.67
C THR A 270 14.45 10.69 6.30
N ILE A 271 13.33 11.42 6.26
CA ILE A 271 12.68 11.92 5.07
C ILE A 271 12.66 13.44 5.21
N GLY A 272 13.50 14.14 4.45
CA GLY A 272 13.67 15.57 4.63
C GLY A 272 14.01 15.92 6.08
N LYS A 273 13.11 16.64 6.73
CA LYS A 273 13.24 17.07 8.15
C LYS A 273 12.52 16.16 9.16
N TYR A 274 12.06 14.99 8.74
CA TYR A 274 11.29 14.06 9.56
C TYR A 274 12.08 12.77 9.80
N THR A 275 12.09 12.29 11.04
CA THR A 275 12.70 11.01 11.42
C THR A 275 11.58 9.99 11.62
N ILE A 276 11.63 8.88 10.91
CA ILE A 276 10.67 7.76 11.04
C ILE A 276 11.04 6.92 12.28
N THR A 277 10.01 6.51 13.03
CA THR A 277 10.17 5.63 14.19
C THR A 277 9.61 4.23 13.95
N ASP A 278 8.38 4.12 13.47
CA ASP A 278 7.66 2.85 13.34
C ASP A 278 6.76 2.84 12.10
N ILE A 279 6.39 1.62 11.65
CA ILE A 279 5.31 1.43 10.68
C ILE A 279 4.00 1.30 11.46
N ILE A 280 3.00 2.13 11.16
CA ILE A 280 1.69 2.12 11.80
C ILE A 280 0.56 1.62 10.90
N GLY A 281 0.79 1.50 9.59
CA GLY A 281 -0.20 0.96 8.66
C GLY A 281 0.42 0.50 7.34
N ARG A 282 -0.15 -0.56 6.75
CA ARG A 282 0.16 -1.02 5.39
C ARG A 282 -1.14 -1.20 4.61
N GLY A 283 -1.28 -0.49 3.50
CA GLY A 283 -2.41 -0.58 2.58
C GLY A 283 -1.98 -0.95 1.17
N GLY A 284 -2.94 -1.21 0.29
CA GLY A 284 -2.69 -1.52 -1.12
C GLY A 284 -1.90 -0.44 -1.85
N TYR A 285 -2.21 0.83 -1.57
CA TYR A 285 -1.63 1.99 -2.27
C TYR A 285 -0.52 2.70 -1.51
N SER A 286 -0.38 2.46 -0.20
CA SER A 286 0.54 3.23 0.64
C SER A 286 1.00 2.47 1.88
N ILE A 287 2.11 2.93 2.45
CA ILE A 287 2.58 2.54 3.78
C ILE A 287 2.57 3.79 4.67
N VAL A 288 2.05 3.67 5.88
CA VAL A 288 1.99 4.79 6.84
C VAL A 288 2.98 4.54 7.97
N TYR A 289 3.81 5.53 8.21
CA TYR A 289 4.83 5.53 9.27
C TYR A 289 4.47 6.52 10.37
N LYS A 290 4.88 6.21 11.58
CA LYS A 290 5.00 7.18 12.67
C LYS A 290 6.36 7.85 12.56
N GLY A 291 6.43 9.15 12.80
CA GLY A 291 7.67 9.89 12.77
C GLY A 291 7.62 11.13 13.66
N VAL A 292 8.75 11.84 13.69
CA VAL A 292 8.91 13.07 14.47
C VAL A 292 9.61 14.12 13.60
N HIS A 293 9.11 15.35 13.61
CA HIS A 293 9.82 16.48 13.01
C HIS A 293 11.10 16.78 13.80
N SER A 294 12.28 16.64 13.15
CA SER A 294 13.57 16.61 13.83
C SER A 294 13.89 17.88 14.64
N ALA A 295 13.47 19.07 14.18
CA ALA A 295 13.73 20.34 14.87
C ALA A 295 12.62 20.71 15.86
N LEU A 296 11.34 20.38 15.59
CA LEU A 296 10.21 20.79 16.43
C LEU A 296 9.83 19.74 17.47
N ASN A 297 10.39 18.54 17.38
CA ASN A 297 10.01 17.36 18.18
C ASN A 297 8.50 17.07 18.16
N MET A 298 7.85 17.39 17.03
CA MET A 298 6.42 17.23 16.83
C MET A 298 6.14 15.86 16.22
N PRO A 299 5.27 15.03 16.82
CA PRO A 299 4.91 13.74 16.27
C PRO A 299 4.07 13.92 14.99
N VAL A 300 4.34 13.08 13.98
CA VAL A 300 3.68 13.13 12.68
C VAL A 300 3.36 11.70 12.19
N ALA A 301 2.34 11.59 11.35
CA ALA A 301 2.13 10.44 10.49
C ALA A 301 2.68 10.74 9.09
N ILE A 302 3.33 9.78 8.46
CA ILE A 302 3.97 9.95 7.15
C ILE A 302 3.46 8.85 6.24
N LYS A 303 2.65 9.21 5.26
CA LYS A 303 2.06 8.30 4.27
C LYS A 303 2.94 8.26 3.04
N MET A 304 3.59 7.12 2.79
CA MET A 304 4.39 6.86 1.59
C MET A 304 3.53 6.22 0.51
N MET A 305 3.53 6.78 -0.68
CA MET A 305 2.93 6.16 -1.85
C MET A 305 3.76 4.98 -2.33
N ARG A 306 3.12 3.91 -2.82
CA ARG A 306 3.85 2.80 -3.45
C ARG A 306 4.44 3.21 -4.79
N HIS A 307 5.60 2.67 -5.13
CA HIS A 307 6.37 3.08 -6.31
C HIS A 307 5.70 2.74 -7.65
N ASN A 308 4.89 1.68 -7.70
CA ASN A 308 4.12 1.37 -8.91
C ASN A 308 3.19 2.52 -9.32
N LEU A 309 2.63 3.25 -8.36
CA LEU A 309 1.79 4.42 -8.58
C LEU A 309 2.62 5.71 -8.73
N ALA A 310 3.62 5.90 -7.87
CA ALA A 310 4.45 7.10 -7.87
C ALA A 310 5.31 7.26 -9.14
N MET A 311 5.58 6.17 -9.85
CA MET A 311 6.34 6.19 -11.11
C MET A 311 5.46 6.33 -12.36
N ASP A 312 4.15 6.45 -12.19
CA ASP A 312 3.22 6.88 -13.24
C ASP A 312 3.12 8.41 -13.22
N PRO A 313 3.53 9.11 -14.30
CA PRO A 313 3.57 10.58 -14.32
C PRO A 313 2.18 11.23 -14.15
N ASP A 314 1.14 10.64 -14.71
CA ASP A 314 -0.22 11.19 -14.64
C ASP A 314 -0.78 11.01 -13.23
N PHE A 315 -0.58 9.82 -12.65
CA PHE A 315 -0.97 9.55 -11.27
C PHE A 315 -0.23 10.46 -10.28
N LEU A 316 1.09 10.59 -10.43
CA LEU A 316 1.93 11.43 -9.59
C LEU A 316 1.48 12.91 -9.63
N SER A 317 1.23 13.44 -10.84
CA SER A 317 0.78 14.81 -11.03
C SER A 317 -0.57 15.07 -10.35
N ASN A 318 -1.52 14.16 -10.50
CA ASN A 318 -2.83 14.27 -9.88
C ASN A 318 -2.74 14.18 -8.35
N PHE A 319 -1.97 13.22 -7.84
CA PHE A 319 -1.73 13.06 -6.41
C PHE A 319 -1.13 14.32 -5.76
N GLN A 320 -0.13 14.93 -6.41
CA GLN A 320 0.48 16.17 -5.90
C GLN A 320 -0.52 17.34 -5.88
N LYS A 321 -1.34 17.49 -6.93
CA LYS A 321 -2.40 18.52 -6.98
C LYS A 321 -3.43 18.33 -5.86
N GLU A 322 -3.90 17.10 -5.67
CA GLU A 322 -4.86 16.77 -4.61
C GLU A 322 -4.27 17.01 -3.22
N ALA A 323 -3.00 16.60 -2.99
CA ALA A 323 -2.34 16.83 -1.72
C ALA A 323 -2.20 18.33 -1.39
N ILE A 324 -1.95 19.20 -2.39
CA ILE A 324 -1.93 20.66 -2.23
C ILE A 324 -3.32 21.17 -1.85
N ILE A 325 -4.38 20.66 -2.47
CA ILE A 325 -5.76 21.02 -2.16
C ILE A 325 -6.08 20.66 -0.71
N ILE A 326 -5.78 19.43 -0.29
CA ILE A 326 -6.04 18.96 1.09
C ILE A 326 -5.23 19.76 2.11
N ALA A 327 -3.98 20.13 1.79
CA ALA A 327 -3.14 20.94 2.69
C ALA A 327 -3.77 22.30 3.04
N ASN A 328 -4.66 22.82 2.18
CA ASN A 328 -5.40 24.06 2.43
C ASN A 328 -6.69 23.85 3.25
N LEU A 329 -7.13 22.59 3.45
CA LEU A 329 -8.29 22.28 4.29
C LEU A 329 -7.89 22.33 5.77
N ASN A 330 -8.34 23.37 6.49
CA ASN A 330 -8.11 23.49 7.93
C ASN A 330 -9.44 23.40 8.67
N HIS A 331 -9.81 22.19 9.09
CA HIS A 331 -11.05 21.91 9.81
C HIS A 331 -10.80 20.90 10.93
N GLU A 332 -11.49 21.04 12.07
CA GLU A 332 -11.27 20.17 13.24
C GLU A 332 -11.53 18.68 12.96
N ASN A 333 -12.44 18.37 12.04
CA ASN A 333 -12.80 17.00 11.66
C ASN A 333 -12.11 16.51 10.36
N ILE A 334 -11.14 17.24 9.83
CA ILE A 334 -10.30 16.82 8.68
C ILE A 334 -8.87 16.59 9.17
N ILE A 335 -8.21 15.57 8.64
CA ILE A 335 -6.79 15.33 8.94
C ILE A 335 -5.96 16.50 8.38
N LYS A 336 -5.07 17.05 9.19
CA LYS A 336 -4.22 18.14 8.77
C LYS A 336 -2.98 17.64 8.06
N VAL A 337 -2.76 18.06 6.82
CA VAL A 337 -1.51 17.83 6.08
C VAL A 337 -0.54 18.96 6.41
N TYR A 338 0.69 18.60 6.75
CA TYR A 338 1.75 19.55 7.11
C TYR A 338 2.72 19.79 5.97
N ASP A 339 3.02 18.74 5.19
CA ASP A 339 4.09 18.79 4.19
C ASP A 339 3.97 17.67 3.15
N ILE A 340 4.66 17.85 2.03
CA ILE A 340 4.80 16.85 0.97
C ILE A 340 6.27 16.78 0.60
N GLU A 341 6.87 15.62 0.74
CA GLU A 341 8.27 15.37 0.41
C GLU A 341 8.36 14.39 -0.77
N THR A 342 9.22 14.68 -1.73
CA THR A 342 9.49 13.77 -2.84
C THR A 342 10.92 13.26 -2.71
N LEU A 343 11.03 11.98 -2.35
CA LEU A 343 12.30 11.30 -2.09
C LEU A 343 12.18 9.84 -2.52
N PHE A 344 13.31 9.17 -2.72
CA PHE A 344 13.36 7.74 -3.03
C PHE A 344 12.45 7.32 -4.20
N ARG A 345 12.31 8.18 -5.22
CA ARG A 345 11.44 7.95 -6.40
C ARG A 345 9.95 7.79 -6.04
N THR A 346 9.53 8.31 -4.90
CA THR A 346 8.13 8.31 -4.45
C THR A 346 7.77 9.59 -3.69
N VAL A 347 6.52 9.69 -3.27
CA VAL A 347 5.97 10.85 -2.55
C VAL A 347 5.57 10.44 -1.14
N PHE A 348 5.90 11.29 -0.20
CA PHE A 348 5.53 11.19 1.20
C PHE A 348 4.63 12.35 1.58
N ILE A 349 3.46 12.06 2.13
CA ILE A 349 2.58 13.08 2.72
C ILE A 349 2.78 13.05 4.22
N VAL A 350 3.18 14.19 4.77
CA VAL A 350 3.35 14.37 6.21
C VAL A 350 2.09 14.98 6.79
N MET A 351 1.52 14.34 7.78
CA MET A 351 0.23 14.73 8.33
C MET A 351 0.19 14.61 9.86
N GLU A 352 -0.86 15.12 10.44
CA GLU A 352 -1.20 14.99 11.85
C GLU A 352 -1.19 13.51 12.28
N LEU A 353 -0.46 13.20 13.37
CA LEU A 353 -0.55 11.90 13.99
C LEU A 353 -1.79 11.86 14.87
N VAL A 354 -2.72 11.01 14.53
CA VAL A 354 -3.98 10.82 15.25
C VAL A 354 -3.89 9.56 16.10
N GLU A 355 -4.21 9.66 17.40
CA GLU A 355 -4.27 8.52 18.32
C GLU A 355 -5.73 8.06 18.49
N GLY A 356 -6.00 6.76 18.30
CA GLY A 356 -7.33 6.18 18.36
C GLY A 356 -7.45 4.97 17.45
N GLU A 357 -8.64 4.75 16.92
CA GLU A 357 -8.94 3.64 16.00
C GLU A 357 -9.83 4.12 14.83
N THR A 358 -9.85 3.39 13.73
CA THR A 358 -10.78 3.63 12.63
C THR A 358 -12.18 3.13 13.00
N ILE A 359 -13.21 3.71 12.39
CA ILE A 359 -14.59 3.18 12.54
C ILE A 359 -14.68 1.73 12.08
N LYS A 360 -13.87 1.31 11.09
CA LYS A 360 -13.78 -0.09 10.66
C LYS A 360 -13.30 -1.00 11.80
N GLU A 361 -12.25 -0.62 12.51
CA GLU A 361 -11.73 -1.36 13.66
C GLU A 361 -12.72 -1.36 14.81
N LEU A 362 -13.39 -0.24 15.05
CA LEU A 362 -14.46 -0.14 16.05
C LEU A 362 -15.61 -1.11 15.74
N ILE A 363 -16.10 -1.19 14.49
CA ILE A 363 -17.14 -2.13 14.05
C ILE A 363 -16.68 -3.58 14.28
N GLN A 364 -15.44 -3.91 13.91
CA GLN A 364 -14.90 -5.26 14.10
C GLN A 364 -14.81 -5.66 15.59
N ARG A 365 -14.45 -4.70 16.44
CA ARG A 365 -14.29 -4.92 17.89
C ARG A 365 -15.62 -4.98 18.65
N GLN A 366 -16.57 -4.10 18.30
CA GLN A 366 -17.81 -3.90 19.09
C GLN A 366 -19.01 -4.36 18.29
N LYS A 367 -19.13 -5.30 17.54
CA LYS A 367 -20.32 -5.79 16.78
C LYS A 367 -21.52 -4.82 16.62
N THR A 368 -21.80 -3.97 17.60
CA THR A 368 -22.85 -2.94 17.59
C THR A 368 -22.34 -1.63 18.21
N ILE A 369 -22.38 -0.56 17.43
CA ILE A 369 -22.03 0.79 17.90
C ILE A 369 -23.29 1.43 18.53
N PRO A 370 -23.21 2.09 19.70
CA PRO A 370 -24.35 2.80 20.28
C PRO A 370 -24.88 3.90 19.34
N TYR A 371 -26.21 4.06 19.26
CA TYR A 371 -26.82 5.07 18.39
C TYR A 371 -26.33 6.50 18.68
N PRO A 372 -26.17 6.92 19.96
CA PRO A 372 -25.59 8.22 20.27
C PRO A 372 -24.24 8.45 19.59
N LEU A 373 -23.33 7.47 19.64
CA LEU A 373 -22.03 7.56 19.03
C LEU A 373 -22.12 7.63 17.49
N ILE A 374 -23.00 6.83 16.87
CA ILE A 374 -23.25 6.88 15.42
C ILE A 374 -23.70 8.29 15.01
N VAL A 375 -24.67 8.87 15.69
CA VAL A 375 -25.18 10.22 15.39
C VAL A 375 -24.08 11.26 15.55
N SER A 376 -23.31 11.19 16.65
CA SER A 376 -22.17 12.12 16.86
C SER A 376 -21.14 12.00 15.75
N VAL A 377 -20.75 10.79 15.35
CA VAL A 377 -19.80 10.54 14.27
C VAL A 377 -20.33 11.09 12.94
N LEU A 378 -21.58 10.80 12.59
CA LEU A 378 -22.19 11.28 11.33
C LEU A 378 -22.24 12.80 11.26
N ILE A 379 -22.62 13.50 12.35
CA ILE A 379 -22.64 14.96 12.39
C ILE A 379 -21.24 15.54 12.15
N GLN A 380 -20.21 14.99 12.77
CA GLN A 380 -18.84 15.45 12.63
C GLN A 380 -18.30 15.23 11.21
N ILE A 381 -18.60 14.05 10.59
CA ILE A 381 -18.25 13.80 9.19
C ILE A 381 -18.99 14.78 8.26
N CYS A 382 -20.28 15.01 8.51
CA CYS A 382 -21.06 15.95 7.72
C CYS A 382 -20.46 17.38 7.79
N ARG A 383 -20.01 17.84 8.96
CA ARG A 383 -19.33 19.14 9.10
C ARG A 383 -18.04 19.20 8.26
N ALA A 384 -17.23 18.12 8.30
CA ALA A 384 -16.03 18.01 7.48
C ALA A 384 -16.36 18.08 5.97
N LEU A 385 -17.37 17.33 5.53
CA LEU A 385 -17.80 17.29 4.13
C LEU A 385 -18.40 18.63 3.70
N THR A 386 -19.25 19.27 4.53
CA THR A 386 -19.78 20.62 4.23
C THR A 386 -18.65 21.61 3.99
N PHE A 387 -17.63 21.61 4.86
CA PHE A 387 -16.47 22.50 4.71
C PHE A 387 -15.71 22.21 3.40
N ALA A 388 -15.47 20.94 3.06
CA ALA A 388 -14.80 20.57 1.82
C ALA A 388 -15.62 20.96 0.57
N HIS A 389 -16.93 20.70 0.58
CA HIS A 389 -17.83 21.03 -0.53
C HIS A 389 -17.92 22.54 -0.79
N GLN A 390 -17.87 23.37 0.27
CA GLN A 390 -17.81 24.83 0.13
C GLN A 390 -16.53 25.30 -0.57
N GLN A 391 -15.44 24.53 -0.50
CA GLN A 391 -14.20 24.75 -1.25
C GLN A 391 -14.20 24.10 -2.64
N GLY A 392 -15.33 23.51 -3.06
CA GLY A 392 -15.44 22.80 -4.35
C GLY A 392 -14.77 21.44 -4.38
N ILE A 393 -14.50 20.84 -3.22
CA ILE A 393 -13.80 19.55 -3.09
C ILE A 393 -14.78 18.46 -2.71
N ILE A 394 -14.80 17.39 -3.49
CA ILE A 394 -15.57 16.15 -3.24
C ILE A 394 -14.62 15.10 -2.69
N HIS A 395 -15.03 14.39 -1.63
CA HIS A 395 -14.16 13.43 -0.94
C HIS A 395 -13.96 12.13 -1.72
N ARG A 396 -15.01 11.57 -2.31
CA ARG A 396 -15.05 10.35 -3.14
C ARG A 396 -14.64 9.03 -2.47
N ASP A 397 -14.21 9.05 -1.21
CA ASP A 397 -13.80 7.83 -0.50
C ASP A 397 -14.25 7.83 0.97
N VAL A 398 -15.52 8.21 1.21
CA VAL A 398 -16.13 8.19 2.54
C VAL A 398 -16.45 6.76 2.93
N LYS A 399 -15.66 6.18 3.85
CA LYS A 399 -15.83 4.79 4.33
C LYS A 399 -15.31 4.63 5.74
N PRO A 400 -15.70 3.57 6.48
CA PRO A 400 -15.30 3.35 7.86
C PRO A 400 -13.79 3.31 8.11
N SER A 401 -12.97 2.88 7.13
CA SER A 401 -11.51 2.86 7.25
C SER A 401 -10.87 4.25 7.15
N ASN A 402 -11.57 5.23 6.57
CA ASN A 402 -11.08 6.60 6.41
C ASN A 402 -11.66 7.55 7.48
N ILE A 403 -12.39 7.02 8.44
CA ILE A 403 -12.96 7.77 9.56
C ILE A 403 -12.27 7.29 10.83
N PHE A 404 -11.52 8.19 11.46
CA PHE A 404 -10.77 7.91 12.67
C PHE A 404 -11.46 8.52 13.87
N ILE A 405 -11.62 7.73 14.96
CA ILE A 405 -12.20 8.20 16.21
C ILE A 405 -11.13 8.28 17.29
N GLN A 406 -11.05 9.44 17.91
CA GLN A 406 -10.13 9.75 19.01
C GLN A 406 -10.86 9.69 20.37
N GLY A 407 -10.08 9.77 21.45
CA GLY A 407 -10.66 9.91 22.80
C GLY A 407 -11.60 11.12 22.91
N GLY A 408 -12.75 10.93 23.57
CA GLY A 408 -13.81 11.94 23.70
C GLY A 408 -14.67 12.05 22.43
N ASP A 409 -14.78 10.97 21.66
CA ASP A 409 -15.63 10.84 20.46
C ASP A 409 -15.36 11.88 19.36
N ARG A 410 -14.14 12.41 19.32
CA ARG A 410 -13.70 13.33 18.24
C ARG A 410 -13.38 12.55 17.00
N VAL A 411 -13.86 13.02 15.85
CA VAL A 411 -13.70 12.37 14.56
C VAL A 411 -12.73 13.13 13.67
N LYS A 412 -11.88 12.39 12.95
CA LYS A 412 -11.05 12.89 11.86
C LYS A 412 -11.36 12.12 10.58
N LEU A 413 -11.70 12.84 9.53
CA LEU A 413 -11.86 12.29 8.19
C LEU A 413 -10.48 12.32 7.50
N LEU A 414 -10.09 11.14 6.97
CA LEU A 414 -8.80 10.91 6.32
C LEU A 414 -8.98 10.83 4.80
N ASP A 415 -7.90 10.94 4.06
CA ASP A 415 -7.74 10.50 2.66
C ASP A 415 -8.80 11.04 1.67
N PHE A 416 -8.80 12.35 1.44
CA PHE A 416 -9.58 12.97 0.36
C PHE A 416 -9.05 12.51 -1.00
N GLY A 417 -9.91 11.94 -1.84
CA GLY A 417 -9.76 11.81 -3.30
C GLY A 417 -8.54 11.08 -3.88
N LEU A 418 -7.65 10.52 -3.07
CA LEU A 418 -6.39 9.92 -3.53
C LEU A 418 -6.55 8.57 -4.25
N SER A 419 -7.74 8.02 -4.31
CA SER A 419 -7.98 6.62 -4.72
C SER A 419 -8.70 6.44 -6.05
N CYS A 420 -9.14 7.48 -6.74
CA CYS A 420 -9.95 7.32 -7.95
C CYS A 420 -9.23 7.76 -9.23
N THR A 421 -8.29 6.95 -9.72
CA THR A 421 -8.00 6.87 -11.14
C THR A 421 -8.62 5.59 -11.69
N THR A 422 -9.64 5.76 -12.53
CA THR A 422 -10.24 4.69 -13.31
C THR A 422 -9.18 3.92 -14.09
N GLY A 423 -9.01 2.61 -13.83
CA GLY A 423 -8.33 1.71 -14.75
C GLY A 423 -7.23 0.79 -14.22
N SER A 424 -7.03 0.60 -12.93
CA SER A 424 -6.09 -0.41 -12.42
C SER A 424 -6.84 -1.67 -11.95
N GLU A 425 -6.41 -2.84 -12.46
CA GLU A 425 -6.98 -4.17 -12.16
C GLU A 425 -6.51 -4.76 -10.81
N ASP A 426 -6.11 -3.94 -9.83
CA ASP A 426 -5.53 -4.43 -8.57
C ASP A 426 -6.60 -4.87 -7.54
N HIS A 427 -6.38 -6.01 -6.92
CA HIS A 427 -7.27 -6.75 -6.01
C HIS A 427 -7.72 -6.00 -4.72
N ASP A 428 -7.19 -4.81 -4.42
CA ASP A 428 -7.64 -3.97 -3.29
C ASP A 428 -8.82 -3.04 -3.61
N PHE A 429 -9.28 -3.02 -4.86
CA PHE A 429 -10.45 -2.25 -5.30
C PHE A 429 -11.74 -2.67 -4.60
N SER A 430 -11.90 -3.93 -4.23
CA SER A 430 -13.14 -4.46 -3.68
C SER A 430 -13.62 -3.71 -2.43
N GLY A 431 -12.70 -3.20 -1.62
CA GLY A 431 -13.03 -2.45 -0.39
C GLY A 431 -13.57 -1.04 -0.65
N THR A 432 -13.14 -0.36 -1.71
CA THR A 432 -13.56 1.00 -2.06
C THR A 432 -14.84 0.97 -2.91
N VAL A 433 -14.94 0.02 -3.83
CA VAL A 433 -16.12 -0.20 -4.70
C VAL A 433 -17.41 -0.34 -3.90
N ALA A 434 -17.36 -0.95 -2.72
CA ALA A 434 -18.52 -1.15 -1.86
C ALA A 434 -19.18 0.14 -1.34
N PHE A 435 -18.55 1.30 -1.55
CA PHE A 435 -19.06 2.61 -1.13
C PHE A 435 -19.28 3.55 -2.33
N MET A 436 -18.95 3.12 -3.55
CA MET A 436 -19.14 3.89 -4.76
C MET A 436 -20.60 4.18 -5.04
N SER A 437 -20.88 5.40 -5.46
CA SER A 437 -22.22 5.78 -5.90
C SER A 437 -22.53 5.25 -7.29
N PRO A 438 -23.80 5.04 -7.65
CA PRO A 438 -24.21 4.60 -9.00
C PRO A 438 -23.61 5.44 -10.12
N GLU A 439 -23.61 6.77 -10.01
CA GLU A 439 -23.06 7.67 -11.00
C GLU A 439 -21.54 7.57 -11.14
N GLU A 440 -20.82 7.21 -10.07
CA GLU A 440 -19.38 6.92 -10.15
C GLU A 440 -19.11 5.61 -10.90
N ILE A 441 -19.93 4.58 -10.67
CA ILE A 441 -19.84 3.29 -11.36
C ILE A 441 -20.14 3.46 -12.85
N GLU A 442 -21.14 4.27 -13.23
CA GLU A 442 -21.53 4.55 -14.61
C GLU A 442 -20.58 5.53 -15.31
N GLY A 443 -19.62 6.14 -14.58
CA GLY A 443 -18.69 7.13 -15.12
C GLY A 443 -19.33 8.46 -15.47
N GLU A 444 -20.47 8.78 -14.84
CA GLU A 444 -21.17 10.06 -14.99
C GLU A 444 -20.48 11.18 -14.21
N SER A 445 -21.03 12.40 -14.30
CA SER A 445 -20.53 13.55 -13.57
C SER A 445 -20.79 13.41 -12.07
N VAL A 446 -19.73 13.42 -11.28
CA VAL A 446 -19.74 13.28 -9.81
C VAL A 446 -19.86 14.65 -9.15
N ASP A 447 -20.77 14.79 -8.18
CA ASP A 447 -20.91 15.96 -7.32
C ASP A 447 -20.98 15.59 -5.83
N GLN A 448 -21.26 16.56 -4.96
CA GLN A 448 -21.33 16.34 -3.49
C GLN A 448 -22.33 15.25 -3.05
N ARG A 449 -23.28 14.87 -3.91
CA ARG A 449 -24.29 13.82 -3.62
C ARG A 449 -23.72 12.42 -3.68
N SER A 450 -22.57 12.23 -4.32
CA SER A 450 -21.84 10.97 -4.28
C SER A 450 -21.23 10.71 -2.89
N ASP A 451 -20.69 11.78 -2.23
CA ASP A 451 -20.26 11.65 -0.83
C ASP A 451 -21.43 11.35 0.13
N ILE A 452 -22.63 11.87 -0.18
CA ILE A 452 -23.85 11.58 0.61
C ILE A 452 -24.24 10.10 0.46
N TYR A 453 -24.10 9.51 -0.72
CA TYR A 453 -24.35 8.09 -0.93
C TYR A 453 -23.36 7.24 -0.12
N ALA A 454 -22.06 7.52 -0.25
CA ALA A 454 -21.00 6.83 0.49
C ALA A 454 -21.18 6.97 2.02
N LEU A 455 -21.63 8.15 2.51
CA LEU A 455 -22.00 8.38 3.90
C LEU A 455 -23.17 7.49 4.33
N GLY A 456 -24.19 7.32 3.47
CA GLY A 456 -25.32 6.44 3.72
C GLY A 456 -24.91 4.97 3.86
N ILE A 457 -24.06 4.46 2.96
CA ILE A 457 -23.48 3.11 3.05
C ILE A 457 -22.66 2.95 4.34
N THR A 458 -21.86 3.97 4.68
CA THR A 458 -21.08 4.01 5.93
C THR A 458 -21.99 3.98 7.16
N ALA A 459 -23.07 4.75 7.18
CA ALA A 459 -24.05 4.74 8.24
C ALA A 459 -24.74 3.38 8.38
N TYR A 460 -25.08 2.74 7.27
CA TYR A 460 -25.63 1.39 7.27
C TYR A 460 -24.68 0.39 7.94
N GLU A 461 -23.40 0.41 7.56
CA GLU A 461 -22.38 -0.48 8.14
C GLU A 461 -22.16 -0.19 9.64
N MET A 462 -22.16 1.06 10.07
CA MET A 462 -22.09 1.43 11.48
C MET A 462 -23.30 0.93 12.29
N LEU A 463 -24.49 0.97 11.69
CA LEU A 463 -25.74 0.53 12.33
C LEU A 463 -25.81 -1.00 12.46
N THR A 464 -25.42 -1.72 11.42
CA THR A 464 -25.65 -3.17 11.30
C THR A 464 -24.42 -4.03 11.56
N GLY A 465 -23.22 -3.44 11.51
CA GLY A 465 -21.94 -4.15 11.53
C GLY A 465 -21.59 -4.85 10.22
N ARG A 466 -22.36 -4.64 9.15
CA ARG A 466 -22.18 -5.25 7.83
C ARG A 466 -22.50 -4.26 6.71
N ARG A 467 -21.84 -4.41 5.56
CA ARG A 467 -22.18 -3.68 4.33
C ARG A 467 -23.59 -4.09 3.85
N PRO A 468 -24.33 -3.21 3.17
CA PRO A 468 -25.65 -3.56 2.61
C PRO A 468 -25.53 -4.65 1.54
N PHE A 469 -24.46 -4.62 0.74
CA PHE A 469 -24.14 -5.59 -0.31
C PHE A 469 -22.83 -6.31 0.05
N PRO A 470 -22.92 -7.51 0.68
CA PRO A 470 -21.75 -8.28 1.11
C PRO A 470 -21.24 -9.19 -0.01
N GLU A 471 -20.89 -8.61 -1.16
CA GLU A 471 -20.38 -9.32 -2.34
C GLU A 471 -18.88 -9.02 -2.53
N ASP A 472 -18.11 -10.02 -2.93
CA ASP A 472 -16.67 -9.90 -3.19
C ASP A 472 -16.36 -9.81 -4.69
N ASP A 473 -17.25 -10.28 -5.56
CA ASP A 473 -17.14 -10.07 -7.01
C ASP A 473 -17.49 -8.62 -7.37
N ILE A 474 -16.55 -7.93 -7.99
CA ILE A 474 -16.64 -6.49 -8.28
C ILE A 474 -17.80 -6.20 -9.24
N LEU A 475 -18.00 -7.02 -10.27
CA LEU A 475 -19.05 -6.80 -11.27
C LEU A 475 -20.42 -7.03 -10.66
N ALA A 476 -20.58 -8.11 -9.89
CA ALA A 476 -21.82 -8.37 -9.16
C ALA A 476 -22.13 -7.27 -8.15
N LEU A 477 -21.10 -6.71 -7.48
CA LEU A 477 -21.25 -5.59 -6.56
C LEU A 477 -21.70 -4.31 -7.28
N PHE A 478 -21.16 -4.03 -8.47
CA PHE A 478 -21.62 -2.93 -9.33
C PHE A 478 -23.10 -3.09 -9.69
N ASP A 479 -23.51 -4.26 -10.16
CA ASP A 479 -24.91 -4.55 -10.50
C ASP A 479 -25.84 -4.32 -9.28
N MET A 480 -25.39 -4.71 -8.08
CA MET A 480 -26.18 -4.46 -6.85
C MET A 480 -26.35 -2.97 -6.57
N HIS A 481 -25.29 -2.14 -6.68
CA HIS A 481 -25.39 -0.69 -6.47
C HIS A 481 -26.27 0.00 -7.53
N LEU A 482 -26.26 -0.50 -8.78
CA LEU A 482 -27.03 0.06 -9.89
C LEU A 482 -28.49 -0.36 -9.87
N GLU A 483 -28.80 -1.61 -9.50
CA GLU A 483 -30.11 -2.19 -9.73
C GLU A 483 -30.92 -2.46 -8.45
N GLN A 484 -30.26 -2.67 -7.29
CA GLN A 484 -30.94 -3.06 -6.07
C GLN A 484 -31.14 -1.87 -5.11
N ASP A 485 -32.23 -1.92 -4.38
CA ASP A 485 -32.45 -1.00 -3.27
C ASP A 485 -31.70 -1.51 -2.02
N ILE A 486 -31.26 -0.57 -1.18
CA ILE A 486 -30.58 -0.89 0.07
C ILE A 486 -31.49 -1.75 0.96
N PRO A 487 -31.03 -2.92 1.45
CA PRO A 487 -31.80 -3.74 2.40
C PRO A 487 -32.15 -2.96 3.67
N ASP A 488 -33.27 -3.31 4.29
CA ASP A 488 -33.67 -2.63 5.53
C ASP A 488 -32.69 -2.93 6.69
N PRO A 489 -31.99 -1.93 7.22
CA PRO A 489 -31.07 -2.15 8.33
C PRO A 489 -31.76 -2.69 9.60
N ALA A 490 -33.08 -2.48 9.74
CA ALA A 490 -33.86 -2.99 10.86
C ALA A 490 -34.02 -4.53 10.85
N GLU A 491 -33.83 -5.18 9.71
CA GLU A 491 -33.80 -6.66 9.62
C GLU A 491 -32.57 -7.25 10.32
N LEU A 492 -31.43 -6.54 10.28
CA LEU A 492 -30.19 -6.97 10.93
C LEU A 492 -30.09 -6.48 12.38
N ARG A 493 -30.62 -5.30 12.66
CA ARG A 493 -30.64 -4.70 13.99
C ARG A 493 -32.01 -4.14 14.33
N PRO A 494 -32.90 -4.92 14.97
CA PRO A 494 -34.18 -4.40 15.42
C PRO A 494 -34.04 -3.24 16.42
N GLY A 495 -34.94 -2.25 16.34
CA GLY A 495 -34.96 -1.09 17.23
C GLY A 495 -34.08 0.08 16.81
N ILE A 496 -33.67 0.11 15.55
CA ILE A 496 -33.03 1.33 14.97
C ILE A 496 -34.05 2.48 15.01
N PRO A 497 -33.66 3.68 15.51
CA PRO A 497 -34.50 4.86 15.44
C PRO A 497 -34.97 5.13 14.00
N GLU A 498 -36.28 5.35 13.83
CA GLU A 498 -36.88 5.49 12.49
C GLU A 498 -36.22 6.57 11.64
N ARG A 499 -35.80 7.69 12.26
CA ARG A 499 -35.07 8.76 11.56
C ARG A 499 -33.73 8.28 11.00
N LEU A 500 -32.95 7.49 11.75
CA LEU A 500 -31.67 6.92 11.24
C LEU A 500 -31.93 5.95 10.07
N ARG A 501 -32.99 5.14 10.18
CA ARG A 501 -33.40 4.23 9.12
C ARG A 501 -33.77 4.98 7.83
N GLN A 502 -34.59 6.03 7.95
CA GLN A 502 -35.00 6.89 6.83
C GLN A 502 -33.83 7.67 6.24
N LEU A 503 -32.91 8.15 7.07
CA LEU A 503 -31.68 8.81 6.61
C LEU A 503 -30.88 7.89 5.70
N VAL A 504 -30.66 6.62 6.09
CA VAL A 504 -29.93 5.64 5.28
C VAL A 504 -30.62 5.44 3.93
N PHE A 505 -31.92 5.17 3.92
CA PHE A 505 -32.66 4.98 2.65
C PHE A 505 -32.57 6.19 1.73
N LYS A 506 -32.71 7.40 2.29
CA LYS A 506 -32.66 8.63 1.51
C LYS A 506 -31.25 8.94 1.00
N ALA A 507 -30.23 8.75 1.83
CA ALA A 507 -28.84 8.98 1.42
C ALA A 507 -28.40 7.98 0.35
N CYS A 508 -28.83 6.72 0.45
CA CYS A 508 -28.50 5.66 -0.49
C CYS A 508 -29.48 5.53 -1.68
N ALA A 509 -30.35 6.51 -1.94
CA ALA A 509 -31.20 6.48 -3.10
C ALA A 509 -30.34 6.41 -4.39
N ARG A 510 -30.72 5.55 -5.33
CA ARG A 510 -29.94 5.32 -6.56
C ARG A 510 -29.77 6.61 -7.37
N LYS A 511 -30.86 7.38 -7.55
CA LYS A 511 -30.85 8.65 -8.28
C LYS A 511 -30.39 9.80 -7.38
N PRO A 512 -29.38 10.57 -7.76
CA PRO A 512 -28.88 11.70 -6.97
C PRO A 512 -29.95 12.73 -6.58
N GLU A 513 -30.99 12.95 -7.44
CA GLU A 513 -32.09 13.88 -7.19
C GLU A 513 -32.99 13.45 -6.02
N GLN A 514 -33.00 12.17 -5.70
CA GLN A 514 -33.80 11.59 -4.60
C GLN A 514 -33.07 11.61 -3.25
N ARG A 515 -31.76 11.90 -3.26
CA ARG A 515 -30.92 12.01 -2.07
C ARG A 515 -31.11 13.38 -1.39
N PHE A 516 -30.44 13.56 -0.27
CA PHE A 516 -30.19 14.89 0.25
C PHE A 516 -29.38 15.67 -0.78
N GLN A 517 -29.75 16.94 -1.05
CA GLN A 517 -29.06 17.73 -2.07
C GLN A 517 -27.79 18.39 -1.53
N THR A 518 -27.69 18.56 -0.23
CA THR A 518 -26.49 19.05 0.47
C THR A 518 -26.29 18.25 1.75
N VAL A 519 -25.05 18.20 2.23
CA VAL A 519 -24.71 17.56 3.50
C VAL A 519 -25.32 18.30 4.70
N ASP A 520 -25.54 19.61 4.60
CA ASP A 520 -26.24 20.39 5.64
C ASP A 520 -27.65 19.87 5.89
N ARG A 521 -28.34 19.38 4.84
CA ARG A 521 -29.66 18.77 4.99
C ARG A 521 -29.60 17.43 5.73
N VAL A 522 -28.48 16.71 5.67
CA VAL A 522 -28.25 15.52 6.48
C VAL A 522 -28.09 15.91 7.96
N ILE A 523 -27.34 16.98 8.24
CA ILE A 523 -27.19 17.51 9.60
C ILE A 523 -28.54 17.92 10.18
N GLU A 524 -29.34 18.68 9.43
CA GLU A 524 -30.70 19.11 9.87
C GLU A 524 -31.59 17.91 10.25
N ASP A 525 -31.45 16.78 9.53
CA ASP A 525 -32.23 15.56 9.80
C ASP A 525 -31.70 14.78 11.01
N LEU A 526 -30.39 14.91 11.34
CA LEU A 526 -29.76 14.30 12.50
C LEU A 526 -29.97 15.07 13.80
N LEU A 527 -30.13 16.40 13.75
CA LEU A 527 -30.23 17.26 14.95
C LEU A 527 -31.35 16.82 15.93
N PRO A 528 -32.57 16.45 15.49
CA PRO A 528 -33.59 15.99 16.42
C PRO A 528 -33.21 14.73 17.18
N LEU A 529 -32.38 13.86 16.59
CA LEU A 529 -31.88 12.65 17.24
C LEU A 529 -30.90 12.94 18.38
N VAL A 530 -30.23 14.10 18.35
CA VAL A 530 -29.35 14.56 19.44
C VAL A 530 -30.14 14.79 20.72
N GLU A 531 -31.35 15.34 20.61
CA GLU A 531 -32.27 15.54 21.74
C GLU A 531 -32.94 14.23 22.15
N GLU A 532 -33.44 13.44 21.17
CA GLU A 532 -34.15 12.17 21.40
C GLU A 532 -33.28 11.12 22.08
N LEU A 533 -31.97 11.08 21.74
CA LEU A 533 -31.01 10.10 22.29
C LEU A 533 -30.25 10.63 23.51
N GLU A 534 -30.67 11.77 24.09
CA GLU A 534 -30.04 12.40 25.26
C GLU A 534 -28.51 12.58 25.07
N LEU A 535 -28.08 12.94 23.84
CA LEU A 535 -26.67 13.20 23.50
C LEU A 535 -26.09 14.45 24.20
N ILE A 536 -26.88 15.11 25.02
CA ILE A 536 -26.39 16.09 25.99
C ILE A 536 -25.56 15.27 26.99
N PRO A 537 -24.23 15.50 27.07
CA PRO A 537 -23.39 14.70 27.94
C PRO A 537 -23.96 14.72 29.34
N ASP A 538 -24.23 13.51 29.88
CA ASP A 538 -24.60 13.31 31.27
C ASP A 538 -23.39 13.73 32.12
N ILE A 539 -23.41 14.99 32.55
CA ILE A 539 -22.32 15.56 33.33
C ILE A 539 -22.44 14.96 34.74
N PRO A 540 -21.48 14.16 35.24
CA PRO A 540 -21.56 13.58 36.60
C PRO A 540 -21.82 14.65 37.66
N ALA A 541 -22.72 14.38 38.59
CA ALA A 541 -23.10 15.31 39.65
C ALA A 541 -21.95 15.51 40.65
N GLY A 542 -20.99 16.36 40.29
CA GLY A 542 -19.81 16.72 41.03
C GLY A 542 -19.03 17.79 40.27
N ASN A 543 -19.30 19.09 40.57
CA ASN A 543 -18.65 20.25 39.95
C ASN A 543 -18.67 20.31 38.41
N LYS A 544 -19.85 20.27 37.84
CA LYS A 544 -20.07 20.42 36.39
C LYS A 544 -19.86 21.86 35.95
N ARG A 545 -18.83 22.10 35.15
CA ARG A 545 -18.73 23.34 34.34
C ARG A 545 -19.13 22.99 32.90
N GLY A 546 -20.36 23.34 32.51
CA GLY A 546 -20.78 23.33 31.10
C GLY A 546 -20.10 24.49 30.36
N MET A 547 -19.66 24.28 29.13
CA MET A 547 -19.17 25.34 28.23
C MET A 547 -20.11 25.43 27.04
N THR A 548 -20.64 26.62 26.81
CA THR A 548 -21.46 26.96 25.63
C THR A 548 -20.75 28.05 24.85
N THR A 549 -20.61 27.87 23.56
CA THR A 549 -20.02 28.88 22.66
C THR A 549 -21.13 29.59 21.93
N LEU A 550 -21.13 30.92 21.99
CA LEU A 550 -22.05 31.79 21.26
C LEU A 550 -21.28 32.54 20.19
N HIS A 551 -21.66 32.36 18.93
CA HIS A 551 -21.14 33.14 17.82
C HIS A 551 -22.07 34.29 17.51
N LEU A 552 -21.56 35.52 17.55
CA LEU A 552 -22.30 36.74 17.20
C LEU A 552 -21.69 37.32 15.91
N ILE A 553 -22.51 37.40 14.89
CA ILE A 553 -22.15 38.04 13.62
C ILE A 553 -22.79 39.40 13.61
N TYR A 554 -22.02 40.48 13.40
CA TYR A 554 -22.49 41.86 13.45
C TYR A 554 -21.73 42.71 12.44
N GLU A 555 -22.36 43.78 12.00
CA GLU A 555 -21.76 44.82 11.16
C GLU A 555 -21.04 45.84 12.03
N GLU A 556 -20.00 46.49 11.51
CA GLU A 556 -19.15 47.44 12.24
C GLU A 556 -19.96 48.55 12.94
N GLU A 557 -21.06 49.02 12.33
CA GLU A 557 -21.97 50.00 12.89
C GLU A 557 -22.71 49.51 14.16
N GLN A 558 -22.81 48.19 14.36
CA GLN A 558 -23.53 47.57 15.48
C GLN A 558 -22.59 47.28 16.68
N GLN A 559 -21.28 47.46 16.52
CA GLN A 559 -20.27 47.14 17.53
C GLN A 559 -20.51 47.86 18.89
N PRO A 560 -20.90 49.16 18.95
CA PRO A 560 -21.15 49.81 20.23
C PRO A 560 -22.37 49.25 20.98
N ALA A 561 -23.44 48.91 20.25
CA ALA A 561 -24.65 48.32 20.83
C ALA A 561 -24.37 46.86 21.29
N LEU A 562 -23.57 46.10 20.54
CA LEU A 562 -23.17 44.77 20.89
C LEU A 562 -22.30 44.75 22.17
N LYS A 563 -21.37 45.72 22.31
CA LYS A 563 -20.53 45.83 23.49
C LYS A 563 -21.38 46.05 24.75
N GLN A 564 -22.37 46.90 24.70
CA GLN A 564 -23.29 47.18 25.80
C GLN A 564 -24.15 45.94 26.14
N LEU A 565 -24.64 45.22 25.12
CA LEU A 565 -25.37 43.97 25.28
C LEU A 565 -24.50 42.89 25.98
N MET A 566 -23.24 42.79 25.59
CA MET A 566 -22.27 41.84 26.18
C MET A 566 -21.90 42.19 27.61
N GLU A 567 -21.78 43.47 27.95
CA GLU A 567 -21.59 43.94 29.34
C GLU A 567 -22.79 43.58 30.21
N ASP A 568 -24.01 43.83 29.74
CA ASP A 568 -25.25 43.49 30.44
C ASP A 568 -25.43 41.97 30.60
N PHE A 569 -25.05 41.20 29.57
CA PHE A 569 -25.08 39.75 29.60
C PHE A 569 -24.05 39.21 30.57
N SER A 570 -22.84 39.75 30.56
CA SER A 570 -21.77 39.38 31.49
C SER A 570 -22.15 39.63 32.96
N ALA A 571 -22.77 40.78 33.25
CA ALA A 571 -23.25 41.13 34.58
C ALA A 571 -24.36 40.17 35.07
N LYS A 572 -25.26 39.75 34.17
CA LYS A 572 -26.31 38.75 34.47
C LYS A 572 -25.72 37.34 34.65
N ALA A 573 -24.80 36.95 33.80
CA ALA A 573 -24.11 35.64 33.87
C ALA A 573 -23.33 35.48 35.19
N GLN A 574 -22.64 36.55 35.62
CA GLN A 574 -21.86 36.56 36.85
C GLN A 574 -22.76 36.41 38.10
N LYS A 575 -23.98 36.95 38.07
CA LYS A 575 -24.96 36.77 39.16
C LYS A 575 -25.43 35.34 39.37
N ILE A 576 -25.34 34.51 38.34
CA ILE A 576 -25.70 33.08 38.40
C ILE A 576 -24.46 32.17 38.41
N GLY A 577 -23.25 32.74 38.61
CA GLY A 577 -22.01 31.99 38.72
C GLY A 577 -21.44 31.50 37.39
N VAL A 578 -21.83 32.06 36.25
CA VAL A 578 -21.33 31.73 34.93
C VAL A 578 -20.17 32.68 34.56
N GLU A 579 -19.02 32.11 34.22
CA GLU A 579 -17.84 32.85 33.74
C GLU A 579 -17.91 32.99 32.22
N LEU A 580 -17.90 34.23 31.69
CA LEU A 580 -17.83 34.50 30.28
C LEU A 580 -16.39 34.82 29.86
N ARG A 581 -15.94 34.19 28.79
CA ARG A 581 -14.69 34.53 28.11
C ARG A 581 -15.02 34.92 26.66
N ALA A 582 -14.67 36.11 26.28
CA ALA A 582 -14.75 36.55 24.89
C ALA A 582 -13.36 36.40 24.26
N ALA A 583 -13.31 35.83 23.06
CA ALA A 583 -12.15 35.86 22.18
C ALA A 583 -12.54 36.71 20.95
N GLU A 584 -11.78 37.74 20.68
CA GLU A 584 -11.88 38.47 19.41
C GLU A 584 -11.11 37.68 18.35
N PHE A 585 -11.77 37.29 17.28
CA PHE A 585 -11.12 36.75 16.11
C PHE A 585 -10.72 37.92 15.19
N PRO A 586 -9.54 37.89 14.56
CA PRO A 586 -9.16 38.90 13.58
C PRO A 586 -10.16 38.88 12.43
N GLU A 587 -10.42 40.08 11.89
CA GLU A 587 -11.33 40.37 10.78
C GLU A 587 -11.19 39.36 9.64
N ILE A 588 -12.34 38.85 9.17
CA ILE A 588 -12.46 37.96 8.01
C ILE A 588 -12.36 38.79 6.74
#